data_379eec042da64722fd31cd8483f63028
#
_entry.id   379eec042da64722fd31cd8483f63028
#
_cell.length_a   1.000
_cell.length_b   1.000
_cell.length_c   1.000
_cell.angle_alpha   90.00
_cell.angle_beta   90.00
_cell.angle_gamma   90.00
#
_symmetry.space_group_name_H-M   'P 1'
#
loop_
_entity.id
_entity.type
_entity.pdbx_description
1 polymer ?
#
loop_
_entity_poly.entity_id
_entity_poly.type
_entity_poly.pdbx_seq_one_letter_code
_entity_poly.pdbx_strand_id
1 'polypeptide(L)'
;MDRDTDPDVRLLRGVADPNRLAILRRLRSEGSVVACDFRCCNVGQPTVSHHLKVLRDAGWVRTERRASRVYYSLEPGVVERFLAIAGELMPAPAVR
;
A
#
# COMPACT_ATOMS: atom_id res chain seq x y z
N MET A 1 -12.19 3.04 21.75
CA MET A 1 -11.41 3.58 20.65
C MET A 1 -11.57 2.71 19.40
N ASP A 2 -11.78 3.34 18.29
CA ASP A 2 -11.97 2.64 17.03
C ASP A 2 -10.64 2.14 16.51
N ARG A 3 -10.56 0.84 16.19
CA ARG A 3 -9.35 0.22 15.63
C ARG A 3 -8.97 0.83 14.30
N ASP A 4 -9.96 1.31 13.54
CA ASP A 4 -9.72 1.86 12.21
C ASP A 4 -8.98 3.19 12.24
N THR A 5 -8.86 3.80 13.43
CA THR A 5 -8.10 5.04 13.56
C THR A 5 -6.63 4.80 13.85
N ASP A 6 -6.23 3.56 14.17
CA ASP A 6 -4.81 3.25 14.39
C ASP A 6 -4.08 3.21 13.06
N PRO A 7 -3.13 4.13 12.83
CA PRO A 7 -2.44 4.18 11.54
C PRO A 7 -1.62 2.94 11.24
N ASP A 8 -1.08 2.28 12.26
CA ASP A 8 -0.32 1.05 12.04
C ASP A 8 -1.22 -0.09 11.59
N VAL A 9 -2.38 -0.22 12.23
CA VAL A 9 -3.36 -1.24 11.84
C VAL A 9 -3.85 -0.98 10.42
N ARG A 10 -4.11 0.28 10.09
CA ARG A 10 -4.56 0.65 8.75
C ARG A 10 -3.51 0.30 7.71
N LEU A 11 -2.25 0.56 8.01
CA LEU A 11 -1.16 0.21 7.11
C LEU A 11 -1.12 -1.30 6.87
N LEU A 12 -1.20 -2.09 7.92
CA LEU A 12 -1.16 -3.56 7.80
C LEU A 12 -2.37 -4.09 7.04
N ARG A 13 -3.55 -3.56 7.30
CA ARG A 13 -4.75 -3.97 6.58
C ARG A 13 -4.67 -3.65 5.09
N GLY A 14 -4.05 -2.53 4.77
CA GLY A 14 -3.93 -2.11 3.38
C GLY A 14 -3.18 -3.11 2.53
N VAL A 15 -2.18 -3.77 3.08
CA VAL A 15 -1.37 -4.72 2.32
C VAL A 15 -1.94 -6.15 2.37
N ALA A 16 -2.87 -6.42 3.27
CA ALA A 16 -3.36 -7.79 3.52
C ALA A 16 -4.45 -8.21 2.52
N ASP A 17 -4.13 -8.19 1.26
CA ASP A 17 -5.03 -8.60 0.19
C ASP A 17 -4.18 -8.94 -1.04
N PRO A 18 -4.43 -10.08 -1.70
CA PRO A 18 -3.58 -10.48 -2.82
C PRO A 18 -3.59 -9.48 -3.98
N ASN A 19 -4.71 -8.86 -4.26
CA ASN A 19 -4.78 -7.87 -5.33
C ASN A 19 -4.02 -6.61 -4.97
N ARG A 20 -4.16 -6.16 -3.72
CA ARG A 20 -3.44 -4.98 -3.27
C ARG A 20 -1.94 -5.23 -3.23
N LEU A 21 -1.53 -6.41 -2.79
CA LEU A 21 -0.10 -6.76 -2.81
C LEU A 21 0.44 -6.78 -4.23
N ALA A 22 -0.35 -7.29 -5.19
CA ALA A 22 0.05 -7.29 -6.60
C ALA A 22 0.22 -5.86 -7.13
N ILE A 23 -0.66 -4.95 -6.74
CA ILE A 23 -0.53 -3.54 -7.12
C ILE A 23 0.79 -2.96 -6.57
N LEU A 24 1.08 -3.22 -5.30
CA LEU A 24 2.32 -2.70 -4.71
C LEU A 24 3.57 -3.26 -5.37
N ARG A 25 3.54 -4.54 -5.72
CA ARG A 25 4.67 -5.15 -6.44
C ARG A 25 4.87 -4.52 -7.80
N ARG A 26 3.79 -4.20 -8.48
CA ARG A 26 3.87 -3.51 -9.76
C ARG A 26 4.46 -2.11 -9.61
N LEU A 27 4.01 -1.37 -8.60
CA LEU A 27 4.55 -0.04 -8.34
C LEU A 27 6.04 -0.09 -8.01
N ARG A 28 6.46 -1.11 -7.28
CA ARG A 28 7.87 -1.31 -7.00
C ARG A 28 8.67 -1.50 -8.29
N SER A 29 8.13 -2.30 -9.21
CA SER A 29 8.81 -2.59 -10.48
C SER A 29 8.87 -1.39 -11.41
N GLU A 30 7.77 -0.63 -11.51
CA GLU A 30 7.64 0.41 -12.52
C GLU A 30 7.85 1.81 -11.98
N GLY A 31 7.83 1.97 -10.67
CA GLY A 31 8.00 3.25 -10.01
C GLY A 31 6.74 4.08 -9.98
N SER A 32 6.09 4.25 -11.12
CA SER A 32 4.89 5.07 -11.24
C SER A 32 3.99 4.46 -12.30
N VAL A 33 2.69 4.35 -12.02
CA VAL A 33 1.73 3.77 -12.96
C VAL A 33 0.50 4.66 -13.03
N VAL A 34 0.06 4.94 -14.24
CA VAL A 34 -1.16 5.73 -14.45
C VAL A 34 -2.37 4.90 -14.02
N ALA A 35 -3.36 5.57 -13.41
CA ALA A 35 -4.50 4.91 -12.80
C ALA A 35 -5.22 3.91 -13.71
N CYS A 36 -5.40 4.27 -14.98
CA CYS A 36 -6.15 3.46 -15.93
C CYS A 36 -5.38 2.21 -16.41
N ASP A 37 -4.14 2.04 -15.99
CA ASP A 37 -3.26 0.99 -16.50
C ASP A 37 -3.07 -0.17 -15.53
N PHE A 38 -3.86 -0.22 -14.46
CA PHE A 38 -3.74 -1.30 -13.47
C PHE A 38 -4.51 -2.53 -13.93
N ARG A 39 -3.80 -3.46 -14.55
CA ARG A 39 -4.38 -4.72 -15.01
C ARG A 39 -3.78 -5.93 -14.33
N CYS A 40 -2.86 -5.69 -13.41
CA CYS A 40 -2.14 -6.78 -12.75
C CYS A 40 -3.05 -7.64 -11.87
N CYS A 41 -4.18 -7.11 -11.45
CA CYS A 41 -5.05 -7.78 -10.49
C CYS A 41 -6.19 -8.58 -11.13
N ASN A 42 -6.35 -8.45 -12.43
CA ASN A 42 -7.39 -9.18 -13.17
C ASN A 42 -8.78 -9.00 -12.55
N VAL A 43 -9.08 -7.78 -12.11
CA VAL A 43 -10.37 -7.44 -11.53
C VAL A 43 -10.99 -6.29 -12.30
N GLY A 44 -12.28 -6.08 -12.12
CA GLY A 44 -12.99 -4.99 -12.78
C GLY A 44 -12.52 -3.63 -12.30
N GLN A 45 -12.71 -2.63 -13.13
CA GLN A 45 -12.24 -1.27 -12.86
C GLN A 45 -12.74 -0.70 -11.52
N PRO A 46 -14.03 -0.86 -11.16
CA PRO A 46 -14.48 -0.35 -9.86
C PRO A 46 -13.75 -0.98 -8.68
N THR A 47 -13.42 -2.27 -8.78
CA THR A 47 -12.70 -2.97 -7.73
C THR A 47 -11.25 -2.47 -7.64
N VAL A 48 -10.61 -2.24 -8.78
CA VAL A 48 -9.26 -1.66 -8.80
C VAL A 48 -9.26 -0.29 -8.16
N SER A 49 -10.24 0.56 -8.49
CA SER A 49 -10.36 1.89 -7.89
C SER A 49 -10.51 1.80 -6.37
N HIS A 50 -11.28 0.83 -5.90
CA HIS A 50 -11.44 0.61 -4.46
C HIS A 50 -10.11 0.22 -3.81
N HIS A 51 -9.38 -0.72 -4.41
CA HIS A 51 -8.08 -1.13 -3.88
C HIS A 51 -7.09 0.03 -3.84
N LEU A 52 -7.08 0.85 -4.87
CA LEU A 52 -6.19 2.02 -4.91
C LEU A 52 -6.55 3.02 -3.83
N LYS A 53 -7.85 3.22 -3.59
CA LYS A 53 -8.30 4.10 -2.52
C LYS A 53 -7.88 3.58 -1.15
N VAL A 54 -8.05 2.27 -0.91
CA VAL A 54 -7.64 1.65 0.35
C VAL A 54 -6.14 1.84 0.57
N LEU A 55 -5.34 1.58 -0.46
CA LEU A 55 -3.89 1.74 -0.37
C LEU A 55 -3.48 3.19 -0.10
N ARG A 56 -4.15 4.14 -0.75
CA ARG A 56 -3.86 5.55 -0.53
C ARG A 56 -4.22 5.97 0.89
N ASP A 57 -5.41 5.59 1.35
CA ASP A 57 -5.88 5.96 2.68
C ASP A 57 -5.04 5.31 3.77
N ALA A 58 -4.47 4.14 3.49
CA ALA A 58 -3.60 3.43 4.43
C ALA A 58 -2.17 3.96 4.47
N GLY A 59 -1.78 4.77 3.49
CA GLY A 59 -0.44 5.35 3.46
C GLY A 59 0.57 4.58 2.63
N TRP A 60 0.12 3.60 1.84
CA TRP A 60 1.03 2.81 1.00
C TRP A 60 1.40 3.51 -0.29
N VAL A 61 0.48 4.30 -0.85
CA VAL A 61 0.70 4.94 -2.14
C VAL A 61 0.34 6.41 -2.05
N ARG A 62 0.93 7.17 -2.95
CA ARG A 62 0.57 8.56 -3.15
C ARG A 62 0.19 8.77 -4.60
N THR A 63 -0.50 9.86 -4.86
CA THR A 63 -0.95 10.18 -6.21
C THR A 63 -0.34 11.50 -6.66
N GLU A 64 -0.17 11.60 -7.97
CA GLU A 64 0.27 12.84 -8.58
C GLU A 64 -0.53 13.06 -9.85
N ARG A 65 -1.14 14.25 -9.98
CA ARG A 65 -1.86 14.57 -11.20
C ARG A 65 -0.92 15.23 -12.19
N ARG A 66 -0.89 14.68 -13.40
CA ARG A 66 -0.13 15.26 -14.52
C ARG A 66 -1.10 15.44 -15.68
N ALA A 67 -1.39 16.69 -16.03
CA ALA A 67 -2.43 17.02 -17.00
C ALA A 67 -3.76 16.38 -16.56
N SER A 68 -4.36 15.53 -17.38
CA SER A 68 -5.64 14.90 -17.07
C SER A 68 -5.48 13.49 -16.47
N ARG A 69 -4.24 13.06 -16.17
CA ARG A 69 -3.99 11.71 -15.69
C ARG A 69 -3.51 11.73 -14.25
N VAL A 70 -3.89 10.67 -13.52
CA VAL A 70 -3.45 10.47 -12.15
C VAL A 70 -2.48 9.30 -12.11
N TYR A 71 -1.31 9.55 -11.53
CA TYR A 71 -0.26 8.54 -11.39
C TYR A 71 -0.15 8.11 -9.95
N TYR A 72 0.06 6.82 -9.75
CA TYR A 72 0.27 6.23 -8.43
C TYR A 72 1.71 5.80 -8.28
N SER A 73 2.26 6.00 -7.11
CA SER A 73 3.60 5.52 -6.77
C SER A 73 3.62 5.17 -5.29
N LEU A 74 4.62 4.38 -4.88
CA LEU A 74 4.78 4.04 -3.47
C LEU A 74 5.11 5.29 -2.66
N GLU A 75 4.51 5.39 -1.47
CA GLU A 75 4.81 6.49 -0.56
C GLU A 75 6.24 6.35 -0.08
N PRO A 76 7.08 7.41 -0.17
CA PRO A 76 8.44 7.34 0.36
C PRO A 76 8.42 7.01 1.85
N GLY A 77 9.29 6.10 2.25
CA GLY A 77 9.42 5.72 3.65
C GLY A 77 8.39 4.71 4.15
N VAL A 78 7.45 4.27 3.31
CA VAL A 78 6.40 3.34 3.77
C VAL A 78 6.98 1.97 4.14
N VAL A 79 7.97 1.50 3.39
CA VAL A 79 8.58 0.20 3.69
C VAL A 79 9.33 0.26 5.01
N GLU A 80 10.06 1.33 5.25
CA GLU A 80 10.76 1.52 6.53
C GLU A 80 9.78 1.53 7.69
N ARG A 81 8.65 2.19 7.51
CA ARG A 81 7.61 2.21 8.53
C ARG A 81 7.03 0.82 8.77
N PHE A 82 6.77 0.07 7.70
CA PHE A 82 6.28 -1.30 7.81
C PHE A 82 7.29 -2.18 8.54
N LEU A 83 8.57 -2.05 8.20
CA LEU A 83 9.63 -2.80 8.86
C LEU A 83 9.76 -2.43 10.32
N ALA A 84 9.54 -1.17 10.67
CA ALA A 84 9.57 -0.74 12.07
C ALA A 84 8.46 -1.42 12.86
N ILE A 85 7.26 -1.52 12.30
CA ILE A 85 6.15 -2.23 12.96
C ILE A 85 6.50 -3.69 13.14
N ALA A 86 7.01 -4.33 12.10
CA ALA A 86 7.42 -5.73 12.16
C ALA A 86 8.51 -5.93 13.22
N GLY A 87 9.44 -4.97 13.31
CA GLY A 87 10.51 -5.03 14.29
C GLY A 87 10.02 -4.99 15.72
N GLU A 88 8.92 -4.28 15.98
CA GLU A 88 8.32 -4.25 17.32
C GLU A 88 7.82 -5.60 17.78
N LEU A 89 7.54 -6.48 16.82
CA LEU A 89 7.00 -7.81 17.12
C LEU A 89 8.10 -8.86 17.20
N MET A 90 9.34 -8.48 16.90
CA MET A 90 10.44 -9.42 16.99
C MET A 90 10.71 -9.77 18.45
N PRO A 91 10.78 -11.07 18.78
CA PRO A 91 11.03 -11.43 20.17
C PRO A 91 12.42 -10.96 20.61
N ALA A 92 12.52 -10.62 21.88
CA ALA A 92 13.80 -10.25 22.45
C ALA A 92 14.76 -11.43 22.33
N PRO A 93 16.07 -11.17 22.11
CA PRO A 93 17.04 -12.25 22.05
C PRO A 93 17.09 -13.01 23.37
N ALA A 94 17.28 -14.32 23.29
CA ALA A 94 17.40 -15.14 24.47
C ALA A 94 18.63 -14.70 25.26
N VAL A 95 18.45 -14.56 26.57
CA VAL A 95 19.52 -14.15 27.48
C VAL A 95 19.90 -15.33 28.34
N ARG A 96 21.19 -15.59 28.44
CA ARG A 96 21.71 -16.69 29.26
C ARG A 96 22.48 -16.15 30.42
#